data_56ad8af8ae933d57b670dc54432784a8
#
_entry.id   56ad8af8ae933d57b670dc54432784a8
#
_cell.length_a   1.000
_cell.length_b   1.000
_cell.length_c   1.000
_cell.angle_alpha   90.00
_cell.angle_beta   90.00
_cell.angle_gamma   90.00
#
_symmetry.space_group_name_H-M   'P 1'
#
loop_
_entity.id
_entity.type
_entity.pdbx_description
1 polymer ?
#
loop_
_entity_poly.entity_id
_entity_poly.type
_entity_poly.pdbx_seq_one_letter_code
_entity_poly.pdbx_strand_id
1 'polypeptide(L)'
;MKIGIVGGTGPAGRGLALRLASVGYEIEIGSRSSGRAAEIVDELIEEWGDRGYQLKGVSNEEAALAEMVVLATPWDSCAPTAKALKKQLSGKLVICMANALARVGNEFHALYPPRGSIAADVQAAIPGSRVSMAFQHLPAKEL
;
A
#
# COMPACT_ATOMS: atom_id res chain seq x y z
N MET A 1 2.18 16.92 -2.08
CA MET A 1 2.18 15.89 -1.02
C MET A 1 2.65 14.58 -1.62
N LYS A 2 3.63 13.98 -0.98
CA LYS A 2 4.18 12.69 -1.40
C LYS A 2 3.49 11.55 -0.64
N ILE A 3 3.05 10.51 -1.38
CA ILE A 3 2.40 9.32 -0.83
C ILE A 3 3.22 8.09 -1.20
N GLY A 4 3.62 7.32 -0.20
CA GLY A 4 4.31 6.06 -0.39
C GLY A 4 3.33 4.89 -0.31
N ILE A 5 3.41 3.96 -1.25
CA ILE A 5 2.56 2.76 -1.27
C ILE A 5 3.44 1.54 -1.04
N VAL A 6 3.58 1.14 0.21
CA VAL A 6 4.37 -0.03 0.64
C VAL A 6 3.70 -1.32 0.15
N GLY A 7 4.44 -2.16 -0.56
CA GLY A 7 3.91 -3.34 -1.22
C GLY A 7 3.02 -3.01 -2.42
N GLY A 8 3.21 -1.84 -3.05
CA GLY A 8 2.36 -1.27 -4.09
C GLY A 8 2.43 -1.93 -5.46
N THR A 9 3.24 -2.96 -5.65
CA THR A 9 3.40 -3.65 -6.95
C THR A 9 2.27 -4.61 -7.33
N GLY A 10 1.35 -4.89 -6.41
CA GLY A 10 0.16 -5.68 -6.67
C GLY A 10 -0.94 -4.89 -7.40
N PRO A 11 -1.98 -5.57 -7.93
CA PRO A 11 -3.03 -4.91 -8.73
C PRO A 11 -3.70 -3.72 -8.03
N ALA A 12 -4.08 -3.86 -6.77
CA ALA A 12 -4.72 -2.78 -6.01
C ALA A 12 -3.77 -1.61 -5.73
N GLY A 13 -2.49 -1.89 -5.42
CA GLY A 13 -1.48 -0.86 -5.21
C GLY A 13 -1.17 -0.06 -6.49
N ARG A 14 -1.08 -0.73 -7.64
CA ARG A 14 -0.87 -0.10 -8.95
C ARG A 14 -2.05 0.81 -9.32
N GLY A 15 -3.28 0.30 -9.20
CA GLY A 15 -4.49 1.07 -9.50
C GLY A 15 -4.58 2.32 -8.62
N LEU A 16 -4.39 2.18 -7.30
CA LEU A 16 -4.38 3.31 -6.38
C LEU A 16 -3.28 4.32 -6.73
N ALA A 17 -2.07 3.85 -7.08
CA ALA A 17 -0.96 4.70 -7.48
C ALA A 17 -1.33 5.59 -8.69
N LEU A 18 -1.89 4.99 -9.74
CA LEU A 18 -2.34 5.71 -10.93
C LEU A 18 -3.43 6.74 -10.61
N ARG A 19 -4.44 6.35 -9.82
CA ARG A 19 -5.53 7.24 -9.46
C ARG A 19 -5.04 8.45 -8.66
N LEU A 20 -4.17 8.24 -7.69
CA LEU A 20 -3.60 9.32 -6.90
C LEU A 20 -2.66 10.21 -7.74
N ALA A 21 -1.84 9.62 -8.62
CA ALA A 21 -1.00 10.38 -9.54
C ALA A 21 -1.82 11.22 -10.54
N SER A 22 -2.96 10.70 -11.02
CA SER A 22 -3.83 11.40 -11.95
C SER A 22 -4.49 12.66 -11.37
N VAL A 23 -4.58 12.76 -10.05
CA VAL A 23 -5.07 13.94 -9.33
C VAL A 23 -3.93 14.80 -8.73
N GLY A 24 -2.69 14.55 -9.17
CA GLY A 24 -1.55 15.44 -8.92
C GLY A 24 -0.72 15.12 -7.67
N TYR A 25 -0.87 13.94 -7.07
CA TYR A 25 0.03 13.52 -5.99
C TYR A 25 1.33 12.93 -6.55
N GLU A 26 2.43 13.12 -5.83
CA GLU A 26 3.70 12.44 -6.04
C GLU A 26 3.65 11.06 -5.38
N ILE A 27 3.84 9.98 -6.13
CA ILE A 27 3.63 8.61 -5.67
C ILE A 27 4.93 7.82 -5.73
N GLU A 28 5.28 7.18 -4.62
CA GLU A 28 6.36 6.20 -4.53
C GLU A 28 5.78 4.79 -4.37
N ILE A 29 5.93 3.96 -5.40
CA ILE A 29 5.51 2.54 -5.37
C ILE A 29 6.64 1.74 -4.73
N GLY A 30 6.40 1.25 -3.51
CA GLY A 30 7.34 0.46 -2.73
C GLY A 30 7.27 -1.03 -3.04
N SER A 31 8.44 -1.67 -3.05
CA SER A 31 8.58 -3.13 -3.14
C SER A 31 9.76 -3.60 -2.28
N ARG A 32 9.82 -4.91 -2.00
CA ARG A 32 11.02 -5.56 -1.43
C ARG A 32 12.22 -5.50 -2.38
N SER A 33 11.96 -5.34 -3.68
CA SER A 33 12.95 -5.10 -4.73
C SER A 33 12.64 -3.77 -5.41
N SER A 34 13.53 -2.79 -5.29
CA SER A 34 13.38 -1.49 -5.97
C SER A 34 13.41 -1.64 -7.50
N GLY A 35 14.19 -2.59 -8.04
CA GLY A 35 14.18 -2.91 -9.47
C GLY A 35 12.79 -3.35 -9.95
N ARG A 36 12.13 -4.24 -9.21
CA ARG A 36 10.75 -4.65 -9.56
C ARG A 36 9.78 -3.49 -9.45
N ALA A 37 9.94 -2.59 -8.50
CA ALA A 37 9.10 -1.41 -8.39
C ALA A 37 9.29 -0.46 -9.58
N ALA A 38 10.53 -0.28 -10.05
CA ALA A 38 10.83 0.53 -11.24
C ALA A 38 10.19 -0.08 -12.51
N GLU A 39 10.35 -1.38 -12.72
CA GLU A 39 9.71 -2.09 -13.84
C GLU A 39 8.18 -1.88 -13.85
N ILE A 40 7.53 -1.92 -12.68
CA ILE A 40 6.10 -1.68 -12.55
C ILE A 40 5.71 -0.25 -12.95
N VAL A 41 6.51 0.74 -12.60
CA VAL A 41 6.28 2.13 -13.01
C VAL A 41 6.40 2.26 -14.52
N ASP A 42 7.42 1.64 -15.13
CA ASP A 42 7.60 1.63 -16.59
C ASP A 42 6.40 0.95 -17.29
N GLU A 43 5.95 -0.22 -16.81
CA GLU A 43 4.75 -0.91 -17.30
C GLU A 43 3.50 -0.01 -17.23
N LEU A 44 3.31 0.74 -16.14
CA LEU A 44 2.17 1.63 -15.95
C LEU A 44 2.21 2.84 -16.91
N ILE A 45 3.39 3.42 -17.13
CA ILE A 45 3.58 4.52 -18.06
C ILE A 45 3.36 4.05 -19.50
N GLU A 46 3.82 2.84 -19.85
CA GLU A 46 3.61 2.26 -21.17
C GLU A 46 2.12 2.00 -21.45
N GLU A 47 1.40 1.42 -20.48
CA GLU A 47 -0.02 1.06 -20.61
C GLU A 47 -0.94 2.29 -20.66
N TRP A 48 -0.68 3.30 -19.81
CA TRP A 48 -1.59 4.45 -19.63
C TRP A 48 -1.12 5.73 -20.31
N GLY A 49 0.05 5.69 -20.94
CA GLY A 49 0.73 6.83 -21.58
C GLY A 49 1.41 7.75 -20.56
N ASP A 50 2.47 8.40 -21.02
CA ASP A 50 3.14 9.44 -20.23
C ASP A 50 2.28 10.70 -20.22
N ARG A 51 1.58 10.91 -19.12
CA ARG A 51 0.75 12.11 -18.88
C ARG A 51 1.38 13.05 -17.85
N GLY A 52 2.69 12.93 -17.64
CA GLY A 52 3.42 13.68 -16.62
C GLY A 52 3.12 13.21 -15.20
N TYR A 53 2.69 11.97 -15.02
CA TYR A 53 2.45 11.40 -13.70
C TYR A 53 3.74 11.34 -12.88
N GLN A 54 3.69 11.82 -11.65
CA GLN A 54 4.82 11.76 -10.73
C GLN A 54 4.83 10.40 -10.03
N LEU A 55 5.27 9.37 -10.75
CA LEU A 55 5.39 7.99 -10.27
C LEU A 55 6.86 7.61 -10.16
N LYS A 56 7.24 6.96 -9.07
CA LYS A 56 8.59 6.42 -8.85
C LYS A 56 8.52 5.05 -8.20
N GLY A 57 9.29 4.09 -8.74
CA GLY A 57 9.51 2.78 -8.12
C GLY A 57 10.67 2.85 -7.14
N VAL A 58 10.46 2.40 -5.90
CA VAL A 58 11.45 2.48 -4.82
C VAL A 58 11.42 1.23 -3.92
N SER A 59 12.30 1.16 -2.94
CA SER A 59 12.20 0.16 -1.87
C SER A 59 11.01 0.45 -0.93
N ASN A 60 10.55 -0.54 -0.17
CA ASN A 60 9.51 -0.31 0.85
C ASN A 60 9.97 0.68 1.95
N GLU A 61 11.26 0.65 2.26
CA GLU A 61 11.89 1.54 3.23
C GLU A 61 11.85 3.00 2.76
N GLU A 62 12.12 3.24 1.48
CA GLU A 62 12.04 4.58 0.87
C GLU A 62 10.59 5.05 0.78
N ALA A 63 9.67 4.21 0.29
CA ALA A 63 8.24 4.55 0.23
C ALA A 63 7.68 4.90 1.63
N ALA A 64 8.15 4.23 2.68
CA ALA A 64 7.76 4.51 4.07
C ALA A 64 8.27 5.87 4.58
N LEU A 65 9.17 6.56 3.89
CA LEU A 65 9.63 7.91 4.24
C LEU A 65 8.68 9.01 3.75
N ALA A 66 7.73 8.72 2.88
CA ALA A 66 6.74 9.68 2.38
C ALA A 66 5.92 10.35 3.50
N GLU A 67 5.25 11.45 3.19
CA GLU A 67 4.42 12.21 4.15
C GLU A 67 3.22 11.40 4.65
N MET A 68 2.59 10.64 3.76
CA MET A 68 1.53 9.68 4.05
C MET A 68 1.92 8.33 3.47
N VAL A 69 1.57 7.25 4.15
CA VAL A 69 1.92 5.90 3.70
C VAL A 69 0.69 5.01 3.62
N VAL A 70 0.57 4.29 2.50
CA VAL A 70 -0.45 3.25 2.30
C VAL A 70 0.23 1.88 2.41
N LEU A 71 -0.32 0.99 3.21
CA LEU A 71 0.10 -0.41 3.28
C LEU A 71 -0.80 -1.22 2.33
N ALA A 72 -0.25 -1.62 1.19
CA ALA A 72 -0.92 -2.40 0.14
C ALA A 72 -0.43 -3.86 0.09
N THR A 73 0.06 -4.36 1.22
CA THR A 73 0.49 -5.76 1.37
C THR A 73 -0.69 -6.68 1.68
N PRO A 74 -0.56 -8.01 1.45
CA PRO A 74 -1.54 -8.97 1.91
C PRO A 74 -1.83 -8.85 3.42
N TRP A 75 -3.03 -9.26 3.82
CA TRP A 75 -3.53 -9.08 5.19
C TRP A 75 -2.62 -9.71 6.26
N ASP A 76 -2.05 -10.88 6.00
CA ASP A 76 -1.16 -11.63 6.91
C ASP A 76 0.22 -10.99 7.07
N SER A 77 0.69 -10.28 6.06
CA SER A 77 1.98 -9.58 6.07
C SER A 77 1.88 -8.10 6.41
N CYS A 78 0.68 -7.55 6.56
CA CYS A 78 0.49 -6.12 6.79
C CYS A 78 1.12 -5.64 8.11
N ALA A 79 0.77 -6.26 9.24
CA ALA A 79 1.33 -5.91 10.55
C ALA A 79 2.84 -6.23 10.68
N PRO A 80 3.35 -7.40 10.22
CA PRO A 80 4.80 -7.65 10.16
C PRO A 80 5.57 -6.61 9.33
N THR A 81 5.06 -6.23 8.16
CA THR A 81 5.68 -5.20 7.32
C THR A 81 5.70 -3.84 8.02
N ALA A 82 4.58 -3.42 8.60
CA ALA A 82 4.51 -2.18 9.38
C ALA A 82 5.51 -2.19 10.55
N LYS A 83 5.62 -3.30 11.27
CA LYS A 83 6.57 -3.47 12.37
C LYS A 83 8.02 -3.31 11.91
N ALA A 84 8.38 -3.88 10.77
CA ALA A 84 9.73 -3.76 10.20
C ALA A 84 10.05 -2.29 9.82
N LEU A 85 9.05 -1.52 9.39
CA LEU A 85 9.16 -0.12 8.98
C LEU A 85 8.81 0.87 10.11
N LYS A 86 8.72 0.42 11.36
CA LYS A 86 8.25 1.21 12.51
C LYS A 86 8.96 2.55 12.66
N LYS A 87 10.26 2.61 12.39
CA LYS A 87 11.06 3.85 12.50
C LYS A 87 10.62 4.88 11.46
N GLN A 88 10.50 4.45 10.19
CA GLN A 88 10.11 5.30 9.07
C GLN A 88 8.67 5.80 9.20
N LEU A 89 7.78 4.98 9.76
CA LEU A 89 6.35 5.26 9.93
C LEU A 89 6.03 6.12 11.15
N SER A 90 6.98 6.33 12.05
CA SER A 90 6.75 7.07 13.30
C SER A 90 6.22 8.49 13.03
N GLY A 91 5.15 8.88 13.73
CA GLY A 91 4.49 10.18 13.63
C GLY A 91 3.59 10.36 12.40
N LYS A 92 3.55 9.38 11.48
CA LYS A 92 2.84 9.50 10.21
C LYS A 92 1.40 9.00 10.26
N LEU A 93 0.61 9.45 9.28
CA LEU A 93 -0.65 8.81 8.92
C LEU A 93 -0.35 7.59 8.04
N VAL A 94 -0.84 6.43 8.45
CA VAL A 94 -0.70 5.16 7.75
C VAL A 94 -2.08 4.62 7.41
N ILE A 95 -2.34 4.40 6.13
CA ILE A 95 -3.59 3.84 5.64
C ILE A 95 -3.38 2.35 5.38
N CYS A 96 -4.15 1.50 6.06
CA CYS A 96 -4.18 0.07 5.81
C CYS A 96 -5.26 -0.24 4.78
N MET A 97 -4.91 -0.77 3.62
CA MET A 97 -5.87 -1.20 2.60
C MET A 97 -6.06 -2.73 2.55
N ALA A 98 -5.44 -3.46 3.45
CA ALA A 98 -5.58 -4.91 3.52
C ALA A 98 -6.98 -5.31 4.00
N ASN A 99 -7.55 -6.35 3.36
CA ASN A 99 -8.81 -6.95 3.78
C ASN A 99 -8.58 -8.36 4.34
N ALA A 100 -9.15 -8.63 5.52
CA ALA A 100 -9.05 -9.93 6.18
C ALA A 100 -10.02 -10.94 5.54
N LEU A 101 -9.68 -11.40 4.35
CA LEU A 101 -10.43 -12.38 3.59
C LEU A 101 -9.55 -13.57 3.20
N ALA A 102 -10.06 -14.77 3.38
CA ALA A 102 -9.48 -15.99 2.82
C ALA A 102 -10.31 -16.45 1.63
N ARG A 103 -9.64 -16.85 0.57
CA ARG A 103 -10.30 -17.53 -0.55
C ARG A 103 -10.29 -19.03 -0.32
N VAL A 104 -11.48 -19.64 -0.33
CA VAL A 104 -11.66 -21.09 -0.22
C VAL A 104 -12.45 -21.54 -1.44
N GLY A 105 -11.79 -22.17 -2.40
CA GLY A 105 -12.38 -22.48 -3.69
C GLY A 105 -12.79 -21.21 -4.43
N ASN A 106 -14.09 -21.04 -4.68
CA ASN A 106 -14.66 -19.87 -5.36
C ASN A 106 -15.31 -18.85 -4.41
N GLU A 107 -15.21 -19.05 -3.11
CA GLU A 107 -15.83 -18.20 -2.10
C GLU A 107 -14.80 -17.43 -1.30
N PHE A 108 -15.21 -16.26 -0.77
CA PHE A 108 -14.42 -15.49 0.18
C PHE A 108 -15.04 -15.60 1.57
N HIS A 109 -14.21 -15.99 2.52
CA HIS A 109 -14.57 -16.10 3.92
C HIS A 109 -13.93 -14.98 4.73
N ALA A 110 -14.72 -14.31 5.56
CA ALA A 110 -14.20 -13.32 6.48
C ALA A 110 -13.30 -13.98 7.52
N LEU A 111 -12.14 -13.38 7.74
CA LEU A 111 -11.23 -13.73 8.82
C LEU A 111 -11.41 -12.74 9.97
N TYR A 112 -11.20 -13.22 11.18
CA TYR A 112 -11.28 -12.42 12.40
C TYR A 112 -9.87 -12.16 12.95
N PRO A 113 -9.26 -11.00 12.64
CA PRO A 113 -7.97 -10.64 13.19
C PRO A 113 -8.01 -10.58 14.72
N PRO A 114 -6.90 -10.87 15.43
CA PRO A 114 -6.87 -10.94 16.90
C PRO A 114 -7.38 -9.69 17.63
N ARG A 115 -7.25 -8.51 17.00
CA ARG A 115 -7.72 -7.22 17.54
C ARG A 115 -8.97 -6.69 16.84
N GLY A 116 -9.71 -7.55 16.14
CA GLY A 116 -10.94 -7.22 15.45
C GLY A 116 -10.79 -6.63 14.05
N SER A 117 -9.62 -6.09 13.70
CA SER A 117 -9.32 -5.62 12.33
C SER A 117 -7.82 -5.61 12.04
N ILE A 118 -7.46 -5.68 10.75
CA ILE A 118 -6.06 -5.56 10.33
C ILE A 118 -5.48 -4.20 10.74
N ALA A 119 -6.24 -3.12 10.63
CA ALA A 119 -5.79 -1.80 11.05
C ALA A 119 -5.48 -1.75 12.56
N ALA A 120 -6.24 -2.43 13.41
CA ALA A 120 -5.96 -2.53 14.84
C ALA A 120 -4.68 -3.33 15.13
N ASP A 121 -4.43 -4.41 14.39
CA ASP A 121 -3.18 -5.15 14.50
C ASP A 121 -1.97 -4.33 14.03
N VAL A 122 -2.12 -3.58 12.93
CA VAL A 122 -1.10 -2.63 12.46
C VAL A 122 -0.87 -1.52 13.48
N GLN A 123 -1.92 -0.90 14.04
CA GLN A 123 -1.79 0.14 15.07
C GLN A 123 -1.03 -0.36 16.30
N ALA A 124 -1.26 -1.60 16.72
CA ALA A 124 -0.52 -2.19 17.82
C ALA A 124 0.97 -2.43 17.49
N ALA A 125 1.29 -2.74 16.23
CA ALA A 125 2.66 -2.93 15.78
C ALA A 125 3.45 -1.61 15.67
N ILE A 126 2.77 -0.50 15.34
CA ILE A 126 3.35 0.83 15.15
C ILE A 126 2.62 1.90 16.00
N PRO A 127 2.71 1.83 17.34
CA PRO A 127 1.94 2.70 18.23
C PRO A 127 2.30 4.19 18.12
N GLY A 128 3.45 4.52 17.53
CA GLY A 128 3.88 5.90 17.27
C GLY A 128 3.29 6.51 15.99
N SER A 129 2.43 5.79 15.27
CA SER A 129 1.77 6.24 14.05
C SER A 129 0.27 6.40 14.28
N ARG A 130 -0.42 7.07 13.36
CA ARG A 130 -1.89 7.12 13.31
C ARG A 130 -2.38 6.22 12.18
N VAL A 131 -3.01 5.11 12.52
CA VAL A 131 -3.46 4.13 11.54
C VAL A 131 -4.95 4.33 11.22
N SER A 132 -5.26 4.36 9.95
CA SER A 132 -6.63 4.35 9.41
C SER A 132 -6.82 3.15 8.50
N MET A 133 -8.06 2.84 8.16
CA MET A 133 -8.42 1.78 7.21
C MET A 133 -9.24 2.39 6.07
N ALA A 134 -8.78 2.19 4.83
CA ALA A 134 -9.48 2.64 3.63
C ALA A 134 -9.13 1.77 2.42
N PHE A 135 -9.96 1.85 1.37
CA PHE A 135 -9.80 1.18 0.07
C PHE A 135 -9.92 -0.35 0.08
N GLN A 136 -10.07 -0.99 1.22
CA GLN A 136 -10.10 -2.45 1.36
C GLN A 136 -11.30 -3.12 0.65
N HIS A 137 -12.33 -2.38 0.33
CA HIS A 137 -13.55 -2.85 -0.35
C HIS A 137 -13.58 -2.50 -1.85
N LEU A 138 -12.58 -1.79 -2.35
CA LEU A 138 -12.51 -1.45 -3.77
C LEU A 138 -11.91 -2.61 -4.56
N PRO A 139 -12.60 -3.11 -5.59
CA PRO A 139 -12.00 -4.09 -6.49
C PRO A 139 -10.80 -3.49 -7.20
N ALA A 140 -9.68 -4.23 -7.27
CA ALA A 140 -8.47 -3.74 -7.93
C ALA A 140 -8.67 -3.35 -9.41
N LYS A 141 -9.70 -3.91 -10.06
CA LYS A 141 -10.06 -3.59 -11.45
C LYS A 141 -10.78 -2.24 -11.59
N GLU A 142 -11.31 -1.71 -10.50
CA GLU A 142 -12.03 -0.43 -10.46
C GLU A 142 -11.08 0.73 -10.07
N LEU A 143 -9.93 0.39 -9.52
CA LEU A 143 -8.85 1.33 -9.22
C LEU A 143 -8.03 1.64 -10.45
#